data_0b28eb73d336d4bee3b4eaf19581f406
#
_entry.id   0b28eb73d336d4bee3b4eaf19581f406
#
_cell.length_a   1.000
_cell.length_b   1.000
_cell.length_c   1.000
_cell.angle_alpha   90.00
_cell.angle_beta   90.00
_cell.angle_gamma   90.00
#
_symmetry.space_group_name_H-M   'P 1'
#
loop_
_entity.id
_entity.type
_entity.pdbx_description
1 polymer ?
#
loop_
_entity_poly.entity_id
_entity_poly.type
_entity_poly.pdbx_seq_one_letter_code
_entity_poly.pdbx_strand_id
1 'polypeptide(L)'
;NHGLHDNGLISYGLAPHAPYSVSPKLFQKVKHLSEKYNCPISCHVAEFPEELQFLQDGSGDMKDFLIELGVYDDFWVPPAKSPAQYLDSLGVLESLVAVHLNLVGNDLDLLKSRKVKSVFCPQSTRWFGREKYMPVRDLLDLGIVVGLGTDSLASNESLNFLDELRAAEGMLADVSQEEILFMATRGGAETVGMACGVLEIGRPADLVGFRVQGEFIDWCGIPFEPERREVDFVMINGKKMF
;
A
#
# COMPACT_ATOMS: atom_id res chain seq x y z
N ASN A 1 19.71 -5.21 -23.54
CA ASN A 1 19.17 -6.37 -22.82
C ASN A 1 19.74 -6.38 -21.39
N HIS A 2 19.27 -5.50 -20.52
CA HIS A 2 19.44 -5.72 -19.09
C HIS A 2 18.30 -6.64 -18.67
N GLY A 3 18.53 -7.95 -18.72
CA GLY A 3 17.65 -8.91 -18.07
C GLY A 3 17.63 -8.58 -16.60
N LEU A 4 16.45 -8.28 -16.07
CA LEU A 4 16.21 -8.24 -14.65
C LEU A 4 16.49 -9.67 -14.16
N HIS A 5 17.62 -9.87 -13.52
CA HIS A 5 17.99 -11.18 -13.01
C HIS A 5 17.13 -11.46 -11.78
N ASP A 6 16.07 -12.24 -11.99
CA ASP A 6 15.33 -12.88 -10.91
C ASP A 6 16.23 -13.96 -10.31
N ASN A 7 16.79 -13.69 -9.13
CA ASN A 7 17.53 -14.69 -8.34
C ASN A 7 16.61 -15.44 -7.36
N GLY A 8 15.29 -15.32 -7.54
CA GLY A 8 14.27 -15.92 -6.68
C GLY A 8 14.06 -15.21 -5.33
N LEU A 9 14.86 -14.18 -5.01
CA LEU A 9 14.77 -13.42 -3.75
C LEU A 9 14.36 -11.97 -3.97
N ILE A 10 14.54 -11.44 -5.18
CA ILE A 10 14.27 -10.04 -5.50
C ILE A 10 13.32 -10.00 -6.69
N SER A 11 12.18 -9.33 -6.52
CA SER A 11 11.23 -9.02 -7.57
C SER A 11 11.21 -7.52 -7.81
N TYR A 12 10.83 -7.12 -9.02
CA TYR A 12 10.75 -5.71 -9.41
C TYR A 12 9.30 -5.31 -9.60
N GLY A 13 8.98 -4.06 -9.24
CA GLY A 13 7.72 -3.41 -9.52
C GLY A 13 7.94 -2.04 -10.17
N LEU A 14 6.86 -1.45 -10.65
CA LEU A 14 6.83 -0.08 -11.18
C LEU A 14 6.02 0.79 -10.23
N ALA A 15 6.49 2.00 -9.95
CA ALA A 15 5.85 2.91 -9.03
C ALA A 15 5.67 4.30 -9.67
N PRO A 16 4.64 4.51 -10.52
CA PRO A 16 4.23 5.85 -10.90
C PRO A 16 3.71 6.55 -9.64
N HIS A 17 4.34 7.67 -9.28
CA HIS A 17 4.22 8.29 -7.97
C HIS A 17 2.76 8.51 -7.54
N ALA A 18 2.03 9.41 -8.23
CA ALA A 18 0.66 9.77 -7.87
C ALA A 18 -0.11 10.36 -9.07
N PRO A 19 -1.46 10.40 -9.05
CA PRO A 19 -2.28 10.96 -10.12
C PRO A 19 -1.98 12.41 -10.47
N TYR A 20 -1.57 13.22 -9.51
CA TYR A 20 -1.25 14.63 -9.70
C TYR A 20 0.16 14.90 -10.26
N SER A 21 1.06 13.92 -10.20
CA SER A 21 2.48 14.09 -10.57
C SER A 21 2.92 13.26 -11.77
N VAL A 22 2.04 12.41 -12.29
CA VAL A 22 2.35 11.49 -13.39
C VAL A 22 1.40 11.71 -14.56
N SER A 23 1.96 11.96 -15.76
CA SER A 23 1.15 12.21 -16.94
C SER A 23 0.32 11.00 -17.38
N PRO A 24 -0.85 11.21 -18.03
CA PRO A 24 -1.67 10.11 -18.56
C PRO A 24 -0.90 9.16 -19.47
N LYS A 25 -0.04 9.70 -20.32
CA LYS A 25 0.81 8.90 -21.23
C LYS A 25 1.81 8.03 -20.48
N LEU A 26 2.35 8.52 -19.37
CA LEU A 26 3.28 7.75 -18.55
C LEU A 26 2.55 6.63 -17.80
N PHE A 27 1.36 6.87 -17.26
CA PHE A 27 0.52 5.81 -16.68
C PHE A 27 0.26 4.67 -17.68
N GLN A 28 -0.16 4.99 -18.89
CA GLN A 28 -0.40 3.99 -19.94
C GLN A 28 0.87 3.23 -20.31
N LYS A 29 2.02 3.92 -20.39
CA LYS A 29 3.31 3.27 -20.65
C LYS A 29 3.72 2.34 -19.50
N VAL A 30 3.52 2.75 -18.26
CA VAL A 30 3.79 1.94 -17.05
C VAL A 30 2.91 0.68 -17.07
N LYS A 31 1.61 0.81 -17.37
CA LYS A 31 0.72 -0.34 -17.51
C LYS A 31 1.23 -1.32 -18.57
N HIS A 32 1.55 -0.83 -19.76
CA HIS A 32 2.10 -1.68 -20.83
C HIS A 32 3.38 -2.41 -20.40
N LEU A 33 4.28 -1.73 -19.69
CA LEU A 33 5.51 -2.35 -19.20
C LEU A 33 5.23 -3.40 -18.12
N SER A 34 4.28 -3.13 -17.21
CA SER A 34 3.84 -4.08 -16.20
C SER A 34 3.29 -5.36 -16.82
N GLU A 35 2.39 -5.23 -17.79
CA GLU A 35 1.85 -6.37 -18.55
C GLU A 35 2.96 -7.14 -19.30
N LYS A 36 3.88 -6.42 -19.94
CA LYS A 36 4.99 -7.02 -20.70
C LYS A 36 5.96 -7.81 -19.83
N TYR A 37 6.25 -7.31 -18.61
CA TYR A 37 7.23 -7.90 -17.70
C TYR A 37 6.60 -8.67 -16.54
N ASN A 38 5.27 -8.73 -16.50
CA ASN A 38 4.49 -9.36 -15.42
C ASN A 38 4.96 -8.89 -14.03
N CYS A 39 5.01 -7.58 -13.82
CA CYS A 39 5.44 -6.97 -12.58
C CYS A 39 4.35 -6.06 -11.99
N PRO A 40 4.22 -5.97 -10.66
CA PRO A 40 3.19 -5.14 -10.01
C PRO A 40 3.44 -3.65 -10.25
N ILE A 41 2.35 -2.87 -10.14
CA ILE A 41 2.39 -1.41 -10.14
C ILE A 41 1.85 -0.92 -8.80
N SER A 42 2.55 -0.01 -8.12
CA SER A 42 2.02 0.70 -6.95
C SER A 42 1.93 2.20 -7.23
N CYS A 43 0.92 2.86 -6.66
CA CYS A 43 0.70 4.30 -6.82
C CYS A 43 0.04 4.85 -5.56
N HIS A 44 0.46 6.04 -5.10
CA HIS A 44 -0.26 6.79 -4.06
C HIS A 44 -1.56 7.31 -4.66
N VAL A 45 -2.68 7.07 -3.98
CA VAL A 45 -4.02 7.39 -4.51
C VAL A 45 -4.89 7.93 -3.39
N ALA A 46 -5.51 9.09 -3.62
CA ALA A 46 -6.45 9.70 -2.70
C ALA A 46 -5.88 9.88 -1.29
N GLU A 47 -4.64 10.32 -1.21
CA GLU A 47 -3.93 10.46 0.05
C GLU A 47 -4.36 11.69 0.84
N PHE A 48 -4.57 12.84 0.17
CA PHE A 48 -4.85 14.12 0.83
C PHE A 48 -5.82 15.00 0.02
N PRO A 49 -6.49 15.97 0.68
CA PRO A 49 -7.52 16.80 0.06
C PRO A 49 -7.03 17.60 -1.13
N GLU A 50 -5.77 18.06 -1.11
CA GLU A 50 -5.16 18.86 -2.16
C GLU A 50 -5.02 18.07 -3.48
N GLU A 51 -4.81 16.76 -3.41
CA GLU A 51 -4.84 15.86 -4.57
C GLU A 51 -6.24 15.85 -5.21
N LEU A 52 -7.28 15.71 -4.37
CA LEU A 52 -8.66 15.68 -4.84
C LEU A 52 -9.03 17.01 -5.50
N GLN A 53 -8.71 18.14 -4.86
CA GLN A 53 -8.97 19.47 -5.39
C GLN A 53 -8.26 19.69 -6.72
N PHE A 54 -6.99 19.35 -6.80
CA PHE A 54 -6.21 19.50 -8.02
C PHE A 54 -6.79 18.70 -9.19
N LEU A 55 -7.18 17.44 -8.96
CA LEU A 55 -7.82 16.63 -10.01
C LEU A 55 -9.23 17.08 -10.35
N GLN A 56 -9.95 17.68 -9.40
CA GLN A 56 -11.31 18.15 -9.61
C GLN A 56 -11.37 19.41 -10.49
N ASP A 57 -10.54 20.40 -10.21
CA ASP A 57 -10.65 21.73 -10.84
C ASP A 57 -9.30 22.38 -11.24
N GLY A 58 -8.19 21.74 -10.94
CA GLY A 58 -6.85 22.25 -11.30
C GLY A 58 -6.38 23.41 -10.44
N SER A 59 -6.89 23.55 -9.23
CA SER A 59 -6.54 24.64 -8.30
C SER A 59 -5.94 24.12 -6.99
N GLY A 60 -5.61 25.04 -6.09
CA GLY A 60 -5.16 24.74 -4.72
C GLY A 60 -3.66 24.55 -4.58
N ASP A 61 -3.24 24.25 -3.34
CA ASP A 61 -1.84 24.20 -2.92
C ASP A 61 -0.99 23.21 -3.75
N MET A 62 -1.62 22.13 -4.23
CA MET A 62 -0.92 21.16 -5.10
C MET A 62 -0.49 21.79 -6.42
N LYS A 63 -1.35 22.63 -7.03
CA LYS A 63 -0.97 23.37 -8.24
C LYS A 63 0.18 24.31 -7.98
N ASP A 64 0.08 25.11 -6.91
CA ASP A 64 1.10 26.09 -6.54
C ASP A 64 2.44 25.40 -6.30
N PHE A 65 2.43 24.26 -5.61
CA PHE A 65 3.61 23.42 -5.40
C PHE A 65 4.24 22.92 -6.71
N LEU A 66 3.43 22.43 -7.67
CA LEU A 66 3.94 21.98 -8.97
C LEU A 66 4.51 23.14 -9.80
N ILE A 67 3.94 24.35 -9.69
CA ILE A 67 4.48 25.56 -10.32
C ILE A 67 5.82 25.95 -9.68
N GLU A 68 5.91 25.95 -8.35
CA GLU A 68 7.16 26.25 -7.62
C GLU A 68 8.29 25.28 -8.00
N LEU A 69 7.98 23.99 -8.17
CA LEU A 69 8.93 22.99 -8.65
C LEU A 69 9.27 23.13 -10.14
N GLY A 70 8.58 23.97 -10.90
CA GLY A 70 8.79 24.14 -12.35
C GLY A 70 8.39 22.94 -13.19
N VAL A 71 7.46 22.11 -12.71
CA VAL A 71 6.99 20.89 -13.36
C VAL A 71 5.50 20.93 -13.74
N TYR A 72 4.82 22.02 -13.48
CA TYR A 72 3.42 22.20 -13.88
C TYR A 72 3.31 22.32 -15.41
N ASP A 73 2.34 21.56 -15.97
CA ASP A 73 2.02 21.63 -17.41
C ASP A 73 0.81 22.53 -17.62
N ASP A 74 1.03 23.72 -18.20
CA ASP A 74 -0.01 24.72 -18.48
C ASP A 74 -1.10 24.21 -19.45
N PHE A 75 -0.81 23.17 -20.22
CA PHE A 75 -1.77 22.54 -21.14
C PHE A 75 -2.57 21.39 -20.49
N TRP A 76 -2.24 21.03 -19.25
CA TRP A 76 -2.97 20.01 -18.56
C TRP A 76 -4.38 20.49 -18.18
N VAL A 77 -5.37 19.66 -18.45
CA VAL A 77 -6.77 19.93 -18.13
C VAL A 77 -7.20 19.00 -16.99
N PRO A 78 -7.74 19.57 -15.90
CA PRO A 78 -8.23 18.76 -14.78
C PRO A 78 -9.32 17.81 -15.24
N PRO A 79 -9.25 16.54 -14.84
CA PRO A 79 -10.22 15.52 -15.29
C PRO A 79 -11.61 15.69 -14.68
N ALA A 80 -11.79 16.56 -13.69
CA ALA A 80 -13.02 16.73 -12.89
C ALA A 80 -13.52 15.38 -12.30
N LYS A 81 -12.61 14.61 -11.72
CA LYS A 81 -12.84 13.26 -11.20
C LYS A 81 -12.10 13.06 -9.89
N SER A 82 -12.54 12.08 -9.11
CA SER A 82 -11.74 11.55 -8.01
C SER A 82 -10.45 10.88 -8.53
N PRO A 83 -9.42 10.70 -7.68
CA PRO A 83 -8.19 9.98 -8.07
C PRO A 83 -8.47 8.59 -8.64
N ALA A 84 -9.36 7.81 -8.01
CA ALA A 84 -9.73 6.47 -8.49
C ALA A 84 -10.45 6.52 -9.83
N GLN A 85 -11.44 7.41 -10.01
CA GLN A 85 -12.17 7.58 -11.27
C GLN A 85 -11.24 8.07 -12.40
N TYR A 86 -10.27 8.92 -12.08
CA TYR A 86 -9.28 9.36 -13.05
C TYR A 86 -8.42 8.20 -13.53
N LEU A 87 -7.84 7.41 -12.62
CA LEU A 87 -7.04 6.24 -12.97
C LEU A 87 -7.86 5.18 -13.73
N ASP A 88 -9.13 5.02 -13.38
CA ASP A 88 -10.05 4.15 -14.11
C ASP A 88 -10.28 4.64 -15.56
N SER A 89 -10.48 5.95 -15.73
CA SER A 89 -10.64 6.52 -17.09
C SER A 89 -9.39 6.40 -17.96
N LEU A 90 -8.21 6.23 -17.36
CA LEU A 90 -6.96 5.91 -18.06
C LEU A 90 -6.81 4.39 -18.32
N GLY A 91 -7.71 3.57 -17.80
CA GLY A 91 -7.67 2.12 -17.90
C GLY A 91 -6.55 1.47 -17.09
N VAL A 92 -6.05 2.12 -16.03
CA VAL A 92 -4.92 1.62 -15.23
C VAL A 92 -5.30 1.18 -13.82
N LEU A 93 -6.48 1.57 -13.32
CA LEU A 93 -6.87 1.36 -11.92
C LEU A 93 -6.84 -0.13 -11.51
N GLU A 94 -7.34 -1.04 -12.32
CA GLU A 94 -7.38 -2.48 -12.03
C GLU A 94 -6.00 -3.15 -11.95
N SER A 95 -4.97 -2.48 -12.51
CA SER A 95 -3.60 -2.98 -12.52
C SER A 95 -2.75 -2.46 -11.37
N LEU A 96 -3.31 -1.55 -10.56
CA LEU A 96 -2.59 -0.86 -9.50
C LEU A 96 -2.78 -1.53 -8.13
N VAL A 97 -1.73 -1.44 -7.33
CA VAL A 97 -1.81 -1.46 -5.87
C VAL A 97 -1.98 -0.01 -5.44
N ALA A 98 -3.17 0.34 -4.98
CA ALA A 98 -3.49 1.71 -4.53
C ALA A 98 -3.02 1.90 -3.09
N VAL A 99 -2.07 2.79 -2.87
CA VAL A 99 -1.51 3.09 -1.55
C VAL A 99 -2.28 4.27 -0.95
N HIS A 100 -2.52 4.26 0.33
CA HIS A 100 -3.26 5.18 1.19
C HIS A 100 -4.77 5.07 1.08
N LEU A 101 -5.41 5.47 -0.03
CA LEU A 101 -6.87 5.52 -0.18
C LEU A 101 -7.57 6.18 1.04
N ASN A 102 -6.99 7.26 1.59
CA ASN A 102 -7.53 7.93 2.78
C ASN A 102 -8.86 8.65 2.50
N LEU A 103 -9.06 9.04 1.25
CA LEU A 103 -10.21 9.86 0.82
C LEU A 103 -10.98 9.17 -0.32
N VAL A 104 -11.48 7.96 -0.04
CA VAL A 104 -12.19 7.13 -1.05
C VAL A 104 -13.50 7.78 -1.52
N GLY A 105 -14.20 8.52 -0.63
CA GLY A 105 -15.49 9.12 -0.98
C GLY A 105 -16.53 8.08 -1.44
N ASN A 106 -17.09 8.26 -2.63
CA ASN A 106 -18.10 7.36 -3.21
C ASN A 106 -17.52 6.28 -4.13
N ASP A 107 -16.20 6.04 -4.09
CA ASP A 107 -15.54 5.16 -5.05
C ASP A 107 -15.43 3.69 -4.61
N LEU A 108 -15.99 3.30 -3.46
CA LEU A 108 -15.93 1.93 -2.93
C LEU A 108 -16.42 0.89 -3.94
N ASP A 109 -17.58 1.13 -4.59
CA ASP A 109 -18.11 0.22 -5.61
C ASP A 109 -17.22 0.13 -6.85
N LEU A 110 -16.59 1.25 -7.24
CA LEU A 110 -15.62 1.28 -8.33
C LEU A 110 -14.39 0.42 -7.97
N LEU A 111 -13.80 0.63 -6.79
CA LEU A 111 -12.65 -0.14 -6.31
C LEU A 111 -12.96 -1.65 -6.28
N LYS A 112 -14.14 -2.03 -5.76
CA LYS A 112 -14.62 -3.42 -5.76
C LYS A 112 -14.75 -3.98 -7.17
N SER A 113 -15.44 -3.24 -8.08
CA SER A 113 -15.69 -3.70 -9.45
C SER A 113 -14.41 -3.93 -10.24
N ARG A 114 -13.37 -3.13 -9.97
CA ARG A 114 -12.04 -3.24 -10.57
C ARG A 114 -11.09 -4.18 -9.81
N LYS A 115 -11.56 -4.79 -8.71
CA LYS A 115 -10.75 -5.69 -7.85
C LYS A 115 -9.43 -5.05 -7.44
N VAL A 116 -9.48 -3.75 -7.09
CA VAL A 116 -8.30 -2.99 -6.70
C VAL A 116 -7.69 -3.62 -5.44
N LYS A 117 -6.39 -3.74 -5.43
CA LYS A 117 -5.64 -4.09 -4.22
C LYS A 117 -5.16 -2.83 -3.54
N SER A 118 -5.10 -2.81 -2.23
CA SER A 118 -4.73 -1.60 -1.49
C SER A 118 -3.68 -1.85 -0.41
N VAL A 119 -2.97 -0.79 -0.03
CA VAL A 119 -2.00 -0.82 1.07
C VAL A 119 -2.29 0.34 2.01
N PHE A 120 -2.55 0.02 3.27
CA PHE A 120 -2.68 0.98 4.35
C PHE A 120 -1.33 1.26 4.99
N CYS A 121 -1.01 2.55 5.20
CA CYS A 121 0.24 3.01 5.81
C CYS A 121 -0.09 3.79 7.09
N PRO A 122 -0.33 3.11 8.22
CA PRO A 122 -0.84 3.74 9.44
C PRO A 122 0.13 4.76 10.04
N GLN A 123 1.42 4.46 10.12
CA GLN A 123 2.40 5.40 10.66
C GLN A 123 2.53 6.66 9.80
N SER A 124 2.58 6.53 8.47
CA SER A 124 2.57 7.67 7.55
C SER A 124 1.32 8.55 7.73
N THR A 125 0.16 7.93 7.87
CA THR A 125 -1.10 8.61 8.16
C THR A 125 -1.02 9.43 9.45
N ARG A 126 -0.44 8.88 10.51
CA ARG A 126 -0.22 9.55 11.81
C ARG A 126 0.84 10.66 11.70
N TRP A 127 1.92 10.41 10.98
CA TRP A 127 3.01 11.37 10.75
C TRP A 127 2.48 12.68 10.17
N PHE A 128 1.59 12.60 9.19
CA PHE A 128 0.95 13.77 8.58
C PHE A 128 -0.24 14.32 9.39
N GLY A 129 -0.58 13.75 10.55
CA GLY A 129 -1.71 14.18 11.36
C GLY A 129 -3.06 14.07 10.63
N ARG A 130 -3.23 13.07 9.76
CA ARG A 130 -4.46 12.90 8.97
C ARG A 130 -5.63 12.51 9.86
N GLU A 131 -6.72 13.28 9.82
CA GLU A 131 -7.96 12.97 10.52
C GLU A 131 -8.76 11.87 9.80
N LYS A 132 -8.66 11.84 8.47
CA LYS A 132 -9.27 10.79 7.62
C LYS A 132 -8.20 9.84 7.12
N TYR A 133 -8.50 8.56 7.18
CA TYR A 133 -7.63 7.49 6.73
C TYR A 133 -8.43 6.41 5.99
N MET A 134 -7.74 5.47 5.41
CA MET A 134 -8.33 4.37 4.65
C MET A 134 -9.49 3.71 5.42
N PRO A 135 -10.68 3.59 4.83
CA PRO A 135 -11.82 2.91 5.44
C PRO A 135 -11.61 1.37 5.36
N VAL A 136 -10.65 0.89 6.16
CA VAL A 136 -10.18 -0.50 6.09
C VAL A 136 -11.30 -1.49 6.30
N ARG A 137 -12.20 -1.26 7.28
CA ARG A 137 -13.35 -2.14 7.52
C ARG A 137 -14.23 -2.28 6.30
N ASP A 138 -14.61 -1.17 5.67
CA ASP A 138 -15.46 -1.17 4.48
C ASP A 138 -14.80 -1.92 3.32
N LEU A 139 -13.47 -1.73 3.12
CA LEU A 139 -12.73 -2.42 2.07
C LEU A 139 -12.68 -3.94 2.32
N LEU A 140 -12.42 -4.37 3.55
CA LEU A 140 -12.40 -5.78 3.93
C LEU A 140 -13.79 -6.43 3.75
N ASP A 141 -14.87 -5.76 4.17
CA ASP A 141 -16.24 -6.24 4.03
C ASP A 141 -16.67 -6.37 2.56
N LEU A 142 -16.10 -5.54 1.69
CA LEU A 142 -16.28 -5.64 0.25
C LEU A 142 -15.42 -6.73 -0.41
N GLY A 143 -14.54 -7.39 0.36
CA GLY A 143 -13.61 -8.41 -0.14
C GLY A 143 -12.44 -7.82 -0.92
N ILE A 144 -12.13 -6.54 -0.72
CA ILE A 144 -10.94 -5.89 -1.29
C ILE A 144 -9.73 -6.30 -0.46
N VAL A 145 -8.68 -6.72 -1.14
CA VAL A 145 -7.42 -7.10 -0.46
C VAL A 145 -6.71 -5.85 0.05
N VAL A 146 -6.46 -5.83 1.35
CA VAL A 146 -5.71 -4.77 2.02
C VAL A 146 -4.42 -5.35 2.60
N GLY A 147 -3.28 -4.76 2.25
CA GLY A 147 -1.99 -4.99 2.88
C GLY A 147 -1.60 -3.85 3.82
N LEU A 148 -0.54 -4.04 4.61
CA LEU A 148 0.11 -2.97 5.37
C LEU A 148 1.42 -2.56 4.69
N GLY A 149 1.78 -1.28 4.80
CA GLY A 149 3.03 -0.71 4.31
C GLY A 149 3.58 0.36 5.25
N THR A 150 4.89 0.56 5.19
CA THR A 150 5.59 1.57 6.01
C THR A 150 5.62 2.95 5.36
N ASP A 151 5.35 3.03 4.04
CA ASP A 151 5.74 4.19 3.25
C ASP A 151 7.27 4.43 3.34
N SER A 152 7.76 5.65 3.19
CA SER A 152 9.18 5.96 3.26
C SER A 152 9.57 6.59 4.60
N LEU A 153 10.88 6.63 4.92
CA LEU A 153 11.39 7.39 6.07
C LEU A 153 11.17 8.90 5.97
N ALA A 154 10.75 9.42 4.81
CA ALA A 154 10.36 10.83 4.68
C ALA A 154 8.98 11.13 5.28
N SER A 155 8.18 10.09 5.52
CA SER A 155 6.82 10.15 6.05
C SER A 155 6.58 9.17 7.20
N ASN A 156 7.67 8.71 7.86
CA ASN A 156 7.59 7.74 8.94
C ASN A 156 8.78 7.91 9.90
N GLU A 157 8.58 7.64 11.18
CA GLU A 157 9.65 7.68 12.18
C GLU A 157 10.55 6.44 12.12
N SER A 158 10.03 5.33 11.60
CA SER A 158 10.69 4.02 11.63
C SER A 158 10.23 3.15 10.45
N LEU A 159 11.10 2.27 9.96
CA LEU A 159 10.72 1.17 9.07
C LEU A 159 10.52 -0.15 9.84
N ASN A 160 10.44 -0.11 11.16
CA ASN A 160 10.12 -1.30 11.95
C ASN A 160 8.65 -1.68 11.77
N PHE A 161 8.42 -2.78 11.10
CA PHE A 161 7.06 -3.22 10.73
C PHE A 161 6.17 -3.55 11.96
N LEU A 162 6.76 -3.84 13.13
CA LEU A 162 6.00 -4.01 14.37
C LEU A 162 5.35 -2.68 14.82
N ASP A 163 5.96 -1.53 14.47
CA ASP A 163 5.38 -0.23 14.75
C ASP A 163 4.14 0.03 13.86
N GLU A 164 4.14 -0.47 12.61
CA GLU A 164 2.96 -0.41 11.74
C GLU A 164 1.80 -1.25 12.29
N LEU A 165 2.07 -2.46 12.82
CA LEU A 165 1.04 -3.29 13.43
C LEU A 165 0.36 -2.56 14.59
N ARG A 166 1.15 -1.97 15.51
CA ARG A 166 0.62 -1.22 16.65
C ARG A 166 -0.10 0.06 16.25
N ALA A 167 0.39 0.74 15.23
CA ALA A 167 -0.28 1.92 14.70
C ALA A 167 -1.63 1.55 14.07
N ALA A 168 -1.68 0.46 13.29
CA ALA A 168 -2.93 -0.05 12.73
C ALA A 168 -3.93 -0.42 13.82
N GLU A 169 -3.52 -1.19 14.84
CA GLU A 169 -4.36 -1.55 15.99
C GLU A 169 -4.92 -0.30 16.70
N GLY A 170 -4.07 0.69 16.94
CA GLY A 170 -4.50 1.93 17.62
C GLY A 170 -5.43 2.82 16.79
N MET A 171 -5.48 2.65 15.47
CA MET A 171 -6.33 3.42 14.56
C MET A 171 -7.62 2.68 14.17
N LEU A 172 -7.59 1.38 14.08
CA LEU A 172 -8.65 0.53 13.50
C LEU A 172 -9.41 -0.19 14.61
N ALA A 173 -10.29 0.51 15.32
CA ALA A 173 -11.03 -0.06 16.47
C ALA A 173 -11.99 -1.20 16.09
N ASP A 174 -12.37 -1.31 14.82
CA ASP A 174 -13.30 -2.29 14.25
C ASP A 174 -12.61 -3.39 13.42
N VAL A 175 -11.27 -3.45 13.47
CA VAL A 175 -10.45 -4.49 12.81
C VAL A 175 -9.67 -5.23 13.88
N SER A 176 -9.82 -6.55 13.94
CA SER A 176 -9.14 -7.39 14.91
C SER A 176 -7.63 -7.50 14.66
N GLN A 177 -6.86 -7.84 15.70
CA GLN A 177 -5.43 -8.17 15.57
C GLN A 177 -5.18 -9.27 14.54
N GLU A 178 -6.06 -10.28 14.46
CA GLU A 178 -5.95 -11.34 13.48
C GLU A 178 -6.10 -10.81 12.04
N GLU A 179 -7.05 -9.91 11.79
CA GLU A 179 -7.22 -9.26 10.48
C GLU A 179 -6.02 -8.36 10.15
N ILE A 180 -5.48 -7.63 11.14
CA ILE A 180 -4.26 -6.83 10.95
C ILE A 180 -3.06 -7.73 10.62
N LEU A 181 -2.90 -8.87 11.29
CA LEU A 181 -1.87 -9.86 10.93
C LEU A 181 -2.07 -10.44 9.54
N PHE A 182 -3.32 -10.68 9.14
CA PHE A 182 -3.63 -11.07 7.77
C PHE A 182 -3.17 -10.00 6.77
N MET A 183 -3.48 -8.72 7.02
CA MET A 183 -3.02 -7.59 6.19
C MET A 183 -1.48 -7.52 6.13
N ALA A 184 -0.80 -7.80 7.24
CA ALA A 184 0.66 -7.79 7.36
C ALA A 184 1.36 -8.97 6.68
N THR A 185 0.66 -10.06 6.43
CA THR A 185 1.21 -11.31 5.90
C THR A 185 0.61 -11.67 4.56
N ARG A 186 -0.46 -12.47 4.55
CA ARG A 186 -1.12 -12.93 3.32
C ARG A 186 -1.68 -11.78 2.49
N GLY A 187 -2.36 -10.81 3.11
CA GLY A 187 -2.89 -9.64 2.43
C GLY A 187 -1.79 -8.84 1.73
N GLY A 188 -0.68 -8.56 2.44
CA GLY A 188 0.50 -7.90 1.88
C GLY A 188 1.10 -8.67 0.70
N ALA A 189 1.26 -9.99 0.81
CA ALA A 189 1.76 -10.83 -0.26
C ALA A 189 0.83 -10.81 -1.49
N GLU A 190 -0.48 -10.92 -1.27
CA GLU A 190 -1.48 -10.87 -2.35
C GLU A 190 -1.51 -9.50 -3.06
N THR A 191 -1.26 -8.38 -2.35
CA THR A 191 -1.21 -7.05 -2.98
C THR A 191 -0.10 -6.95 -4.02
N VAL A 192 1.08 -7.47 -3.70
CA VAL A 192 2.24 -7.41 -4.60
C VAL A 192 2.38 -8.65 -5.49
N GLY A 193 1.43 -9.61 -5.42
CA GLY A 193 1.41 -10.80 -6.25
C GLY A 193 2.48 -11.84 -5.89
N MET A 194 2.93 -11.86 -4.64
CA MET A 194 3.90 -12.85 -4.14
C MET A 194 3.21 -14.10 -3.58
N ALA A 195 3.85 -15.26 -3.73
CA ALA A 195 3.34 -16.55 -3.26
C ALA A 195 3.81 -16.87 -1.83
N CYS A 196 3.93 -15.89 -0.95
CA CYS A 196 4.34 -16.01 0.45
C CYS A 196 3.21 -15.57 1.40
N GLY A 197 3.52 -15.33 2.68
CA GLY A 197 2.57 -14.84 3.69
C GLY A 197 1.66 -15.92 4.28
N VAL A 198 1.88 -17.20 3.96
CA VAL A 198 1.15 -18.35 4.50
C VAL A 198 2.10 -19.53 4.77
N LEU A 199 1.78 -20.33 5.78
CA LEU A 199 2.49 -21.58 6.10
C LEU A 199 1.74 -22.76 5.49
N GLU A 200 2.09 -23.07 4.23
CA GLU A 200 1.50 -24.18 3.48
C GLU A 200 2.58 -25.00 2.76
N ILE A 201 2.33 -26.31 2.58
CA ILE A 201 3.23 -27.17 1.82
C ILE A 201 3.33 -26.66 0.37
N GLY A 202 4.55 -26.49 -0.12
CA GLY A 202 4.82 -26.00 -1.47
C GLY A 202 4.94 -24.47 -1.59
N ARG A 203 4.77 -23.73 -0.48
CA ARG A 203 5.03 -22.29 -0.42
C ARG A 203 6.46 -22.01 0.06
N PRO A 204 7.03 -20.83 -0.27
CA PRO A 204 8.30 -20.39 0.31
C PRO A 204 8.24 -20.41 1.85
N ALA A 205 9.29 -20.90 2.48
CA ALA A 205 9.42 -20.86 3.94
C ALA A 205 9.95 -19.49 4.36
N ASP A 206 9.06 -18.49 4.32
CA ASP A 206 9.29 -17.13 4.82
C ASP A 206 8.65 -17.04 6.20
N LEU A 207 9.45 -16.92 7.24
CA LEU A 207 9.03 -17.05 8.64
C LEU A 207 9.60 -15.91 9.47
N VAL A 208 8.75 -15.41 10.36
CA VAL A 208 9.16 -14.56 11.48
C VAL A 208 8.76 -15.28 12.77
N GLY A 209 9.67 -15.37 13.74
CA GLY A 209 9.44 -16.03 15.01
C GLY A 209 9.69 -15.13 16.19
N PHE A 210 8.87 -15.31 17.21
CA PHE A 210 8.95 -14.59 18.48
C PHE A 210 9.17 -15.59 19.60
N ARG A 211 10.16 -15.34 20.45
CA ARG A 211 10.35 -16.10 21.68
C ARG A 211 9.37 -15.62 22.74
N VAL A 212 8.62 -16.55 23.30
CA VAL A 212 7.70 -16.28 24.40
C VAL A 212 8.09 -17.11 25.61
N GLN A 213 7.80 -16.60 26.82
CA GLN A 213 8.03 -17.28 28.08
C GLN A 213 6.68 -17.54 28.76
N GLY A 214 6.51 -18.74 29.32
CA GLY A 214 5.27 -19.11 30.00
C GLY A 214 4.19 -19.72 29.10
N GLU A 215 3.00 -19.92 29.65
CA GLU A 215 1.82 -20.37 28.91
C GLU A 215 1.13 -19.17 28.27
N PHE A 216 0.94 -19.21 26.96
CA PHE A 216 0.29 -18.14 26.20
C PHE A 216 -1.12 -18.57 25.81
N ILE A 217 -2.08 -17.65 25.99
CA ILE A 217 -3.49 -17.85 25.61
C ILE A 217 -3.80 -17.10 24.30
N ASP A 218 -3.12 -15.98 24.05
CA ASP A 218 -3.33 -15.14 22.87
C ASP A 218 -2.05 -15.01 22.01
N TRP A 219 -1.98 -15.82 20.96
CA TRP A 219 -0.84 -15.83 20.02
C TRP A 219 -0.87 -14.62 19.08
N CYS A 220 -2.04 -14.09 18.75
CA CYS A 220 -2.19 -12.95 17.85
C CYS A 220 -1.67 -11.66 18.47
N GLY A 221 -1.78 -11.49 19.79
CA GLY A 221 -1.32 -10.32 20.53
C GLY A 221 0.20 -10.15 20.61
N ILE A 222 0.99 -11.22 20.43
CA ILE A 222 2.44 -11.17 20.63
C ILE A 222 3.16 -10.10 19.79
N PRO A 223 2.91 -9.94 18.48
CA PRO A 223 3.57 -8.90 17.68
C PRO A 223 3.18 -7.47 18.05
N PHE A 224 2.07 -7.30 18.78
CA PHE A 224 1.53 -5.99 19.20
C PHE A 224 2.03 -5.54 20.56
N GLU A 225 2.72 -6.39 21.31
CA GLU A 225 3.28 -6.03 22.64
C GLU A 225 4.13 -4.75 22.54
N PRO A 226 3.88 -3.72 23.40
CA PRO A 226 4.55 -2.42 23.32
C PRO A 226 6.07 -2.49 23.47
N GLU A 227 6.57 -3.41 24.30
CA GLU A 227 7.99 -3.59 24.55
C GLU A 227 8.70 -4.37 23.45
N ARG A 228 7.97 -5.05 22.59
CA ARG A 228 8.55 -5.88 21.51
C ARG A 228 9.01 -5.00 20.36
N ARG A 229 10.33 -4.86 20.24
CA ARG A 229 10.95 -4.04 19.20
C ARG A 229 11.62 -4.86 18.10
N GLU A 230 11.87 -6.13 18.37
CA GLU A 230 12.62 -7.02 17.50
C GLU A 230 11.94 -8.37 17.38
N VAL A 231 12.26 -9.07 16.33
CA VAL A 231 11.89 -10.48 16.10
C VAL A 231 13.08 -11.37 16.48
N ASP A 232 12.83 -12.56 17.02
CA ASP A 232 13.90 -13.47 17.48
C ASP A 232 14.41 -14.40 16.38
N PHE A 233 13.66 -14.51 15.30
CA PHE A 233 13.97 -15.42 14.21
C PHE A 233 13.40 -14.92 12.89
N VAL A 234 14.22 -14.95 11.84
CA VAL A 234 13.79 -14.68 10.45
C VAL A 234 14.33 -15.76 9.53
N MET A 235 13.45 -16.27 8.68
CA MET A 235 13.80 -17.18 7.60
C MET A 235 13.21 -16.64 6.28
N ILE A 236 13.98 -16.66 5.21
CA ILE A 236 13.57 -16.22 3.87
C ILE A 236 13.89 -17.37 2.90
N ASN A 237 12.87 -17.85 2.20
CA ASN A 237 12.94 -18.96 1.25
C ASN A 237 13.69 -20.18 1.84
N GLY A 238 13.36 -20.53 3.10
CA GLY A 238 13.97 -21.65 3.84
C GLY A 238 15.38 -21.38 4.38
N LYS A 239 15.94 -20.21 4.16
CA LYS A 239 17.27 -19.85 4.66
C LYS A 239 17.14 -18.97 5.90
N LYS A 240 17.70 -19.42 7.03
CA LYS A 240 17.77 -18.65 8.26
C LYS A 240 18.65 -17.41 8.04
N MET A 241 18.16 -16.25 8.46
CA MET A 241 18.85 -14.96 8.34
C MET A 241 19.55 -14.59 9.64
N PHE A 242 18.91 -14.81 10.79
CA PHE A 242 19.47 -14.68 12.14
C PHE A 242 18.62 -15.45 13.16
#